data_f7a2e647fc449733f47a2e146450311a
#
_entry.id   f7a2e647fc449733f47a2e146450311a
#
_cell.length_a   1.000
_cell.length_b   1.000
_cell.length_c   1.000
_cell.angle_alpha   90.00
_cell.angle_beta   90.00
_cell.angle_gamma   90.00
#
_symmetry.space_group_name_H-M   'P 1'
#
loop_
_entity.id
_entity.type
_entity.pdbx_description
1 polymer ?
#
loop_
_entity_poly.entity_id
_entity_poly.type
_entity_poly.pdbx_seq_one_letter_code
_entity_poly.pdbx_strand_id
1 'polypeptide(L)' 'MSHKMTGIVKNFDILSGKGLIIPSDGRKDVLLHISAVNSRESELLIIPGSRIEFCRINGTRGPVAANIYLS' A
#
# COMPACT_ATOMS: atom_id res chain seq x y z
N MET A 1 12.13 14.19 1.43
CA MET A 1 11.07 14.12 2.43
C MET A 1 9.94 13.27 1.89
N SER A 2 9.53 12.26 2.63
CA SER A 2 8.42 11.41 2.20
C SER A 2 7.10 12.09 2.51
N HIS A 3 6.15 11.97 1.60
CA HIS A 3 4.81 12.53 1.79
C HIS A 3 3.82 11.40 1.97
N LYS A 4 2.98 11.53 2.98
CA LYS A 4 1.84 10.64 3.15
C LYS A 4 0.84 10.89 2.05
N MET A 5 0.30 9.82 1.52
CA MET A 5 -0.77 9.90 0.55
C MET A 5 -1.78 8.81 0.82
N THR A 6 -2.94 8.94 0.22
CA THR A 6 -3.99 7.94 0.35
C THR A 6 -4.11 7.14 -0.92
N GLY A 7 -4.69 5.97 -0.81
CA GLY A 7 -4.98 5.13 -1.95
C GLY A 7 -5.96 4.04 -1.58
N ILE A 8 -6.30 3.25 -2.56
CA ILE A 8 -7.25 2.14 -2.38
C ILE A 8 -6.55 0.85 -2.79
N VAL A 9 -6.68 -0.17 -1.96
CA VAL A 9 -6.12 -1.49 -2.29
C VAL A 9 -6.85 -2.04 -3.51
N LYS A 10 -6.09 -2.32 -4.56
CA LYS A 10 -6.60 -2.90 -5.78
C LYS A 10 -6.73 -4.42 -5.66
N ASN A 11 -5.68 -5.04 -5.15
CA ASN A 11 -5.68 -6.46 -4.87
C ASN A 11 -4.63 -6.76 -3.80
N PHE A 12 -4.72 -7.92 -3.19
CA PHE A 12 -3.75 -8.35 -2.19
C PHE A 12 -3.78 -9.88 -2.11
N ASP A 13 -2.60 -10.49 -2.21
CA ASP A 13 -2.42 -11.92 -2.06
C ASP A 13 -1.79 -12.20 -0.69
N ILE A 14 -2.57 -12.77 0.21
CA ILE A 14 -2.12 -13.02 1.57
C ILE A 14 -0.99 -14.06 1.63
N LEU A 15 -0.94 -14.97 0.68
CA LEU A 15 0.10 -16.00 0.66
C LEU A 15 1.47 -15.44 0.33
N SER A 16 1.53 -14.53 -0.64
CA SER A 16 2.80 -13.87 -1.01
C SER A 16 3.05 -12.61 -0.20
N GLY A 17 2.01 -12.05 0.43
CA GLY A 17 2.10 -10.78 1.13
C GLY A 17 2.23 -9.59 0.21
N LYS A 18 1.86 -9.72 -1.06
CA LYS A 18 2.02 -8.67 -2.07
C LYS A 18 0.68 -8.26 -2.65
N GLY A 19 0.59 -6.98 -3.01
CA GLY A 19 -0.59 -6.44 -3.64
C GLY A 19 -0.30 -5.15 -4.36
N LEU A 20 -1.35 -4.49 -4.81
CA LEU A 20 -1.26 -3.22 -5.52
C LEU A 20 -2.21 -2.22 -4.91
N ILE A 21 -1.79 -0.96 -4.94
CA ILE A 21 -2.56 0.18 -4.46
C ILE A 21 -2.80 1.12 -5.62
N ILE A 22 -4.03 1.59 -5.75
CA ILE A 22 -4.39 2.65 -6.69
C ILE A 22 -4.20 3.95 -5.93
N PRO A 23 -3.15 4.75 -6.27
CA PRO A 23 -2.90 5.99 -5.52
C PRO A 23 -3.93 7.06 -5.88
N SER A 24 -4.23 7.92 -4.92
CA SER A 24 -5.24 8.97 -5.10
C SER A 24 -4.82 10.05 -6.11
N ASP A 25 -3.54 10.14 -6.44
CA ASP A 25 -3.04 11.13 -7.41
C ASP A 25 -3.16 10.67 -8.86
N GLY A 26 -3.71 9.50 -9.11
CA GLY A 26 -3.92 9.00 -10.46
C GLY A 26 -2.68 8.48 -11.17
N ARG A 27 -1.56 8.38 -10.47
CA ARG A 27 -0.33 7.85 -11.05
C ARG A 27 -0.36 6.32 -11.09
N LYS A 28 0.78 5.71 -11.46
CA LYS A 28 0.92 4.26 -11.54
C LYS A 28 0.55 3.59 -10.23
N ASP A 29 0.01 2.38 -10.33
CA ASP A 29 -0.24 1.54 -9.17
C ASP A 29 1.05 1.38 -8.36
N VAL A 30 0.89 1.35 -7.05
CA VAL A 30 2.00 1.29 -6.11
C VAL A 30 2.06 -0.12 -5.52
N LEU A 31 3.26 -0.69 -5.44
CA LEU A 31 3.43 -2.02 -4.87
C LEU A 31 3.21 -1.98 -3.35
N LEU A 32 2.36 -2.86 -2.87
CA LEU A 32 2.07 -3.06 -1.47
C LEU A 32 2.73 -4.36 -1.01
N HIS A 33 3.48 -4.31 0.09
CA HIS A 33 4.01 -5.51 0.72
C HIS A 33 3.63 -5.52 2.19
N ILE A 34 3.28 -6.69 2.70
CA ILE A 34 2.77 -6.81 4.07
C ILE A 34 3.79 -6.35 5.11
N SER A 35 5.09 -6.47 4.82
CA SER A 35 6.14 -6.00 5.73
C SER A 35 6.13 -4.50 5.96
N ALA A 36 5.48 -3.73 5.09
CA ALA A 36 5.39 -2.28 5.22
C ALA A 36 4.17 -1.83 6.03
N VAL A 37 3.32 -2.76 6.43
CA VAL A 37 2.13 -2.46 7.23
C VAL A 37 2.55 -2.30 8.69
N ASN A 38 2.21 -1.16 9.29
CA ASN A 38 2.68 -0.81 10.62
C ASN A 38 1.89 -1.40 11.78
N SER A 39 0.75 -1.99 11.50
CA SER A 39 -0.10 -2.58 12.54
C SER A 39 -0.51 -3.98 12.13
N ARG A 40 -0.32 -4.94 13.04
CA ARG A 40 -0.76 -6.32 12.79
C ARG A 40 -2.27 -6.41 12.59
N GLU A 41 -3.01 -5.57 13.29
CA GLU A 41 -4.46 -5.52 13.13
C GLU A 41 -4.83 -5.07 11.73
N SER A 42 -4.06 -4.13 11.18
CA SER A 42 -4.27 -3.64 9.81
C SER A 42 -4.02 -4.72 8.77
N GLU A 43 -3.10 -5.65 9.04
CA GLU A 43 -2.80 -6.74 8.10
C GLU A 43 -4.05 -7.57 7.78
N LEU A 44 -4.91 -7.77 8.77
CA LEU A 44 -6.12 -8.56 8.61
C LEU A 44 -7.19 -7.81 7.81
N LEU A 45 -7.02 -6.51 7.63
CA LEU A 45 -8.00 -5.64 6.99
C LEU A 45 -7.56 -5.12 5.62
N ILE A 46 -6.43 -5.64 5.12
CA ILE A 46 -5.96 -5.29 3.78
C ILE A 46 -6.72 -6.15 2.77
N ILE A 47 -7.81 -5.60 2.28
CA ILE A 47 -8.66 -6.26 1.30
C ILE A 47 -8.92 -5.30 0.15
N PRO A 48 -9.25 -5.80 -1.05
CA PRO A 48 -9.59 -4.93 -2.17
C PRO A 48 -10.67 -3.92 -1.78
N GLY A 49 -10.43 -2.66 -2.13
CA GLY A 49 -11.35 -1.57 -1.80
C GLY A 49 -11.03 -0.85 -0.50
N SER A 50 -10.14 -1.39 0.34
CA SER A 50 -9.75 -0.72 1.58
C SER A 50 -9.01 0.57 1.30
N ARG A 51 -9.32 1.61 2.07
CA ARG A 51 -8.62 2.89 1.98
C ARG A 51 -7.44 2.87 2.94
N ILE A 52 -6.27 3.24 2.45
CA ILE A 52 -5.04 3.22 3.24
C ILE A 52 -4.27 4.53 3.06
N GLU A 53 -3.40 4.80 4.03
CA GLU A 53 -2.41 5.87 3.95
C GLU A 53 -1.03 5.23 3.87
N PHE A 54 -0.16 5.83 3.08
CA PHE A 54 1.20 5.30 2.90
C PHE A 54 2.13 6.39 2.39
N CYS A 55 3.43 6.11 2.46
CA CYS A 55 4.45 6.94 1.83
C CYS A 55 4.92 6.23 0.57
N ARG A 56 4.90 6.91 -0.57
CA ARG A 56 5.37 6.34 -1.83
C ARG A 56 6.86 6.58 -1.97
N ILE A 57 7.62 5.52 -2.20
CA ILE A 57 9.04 5.60 -2.47
C ILE A 57 9.33 4.96 -3.81
N ASN A 58 10.43 5.37 -4.44
CA ASN A 58 10.83 4.81 -5.73
C ASN A 58 11.68 3.57 -5.50
N GLY A 59 11.13 2.41 -5.87
CA GLY A 59 11.86 1.16 -5.85
C GLY A 59 12.52 0.90 -7.21
N THR A 60 13.33 -0.13 -7.28
CA THR A 60 14.03 -0.49 -8.53
C THR A 60 13.08 -0.89 -9.65
N ARG A 61 11.91 -1.41 -9.30
CA ARG A 61 10.92 -1.86 -10.27
C ARG A 61 9.71 -0.94 -10.37
N GLY A 62 9.76 0.21 -9.72
CA GLY A 62 8.67 1.16 -9.71
C GLY A 62 8.32 1.63 -8.31
N PRO A 63 7.19 2.32 -8.14
CA PRO A 63 6.82 2.87 -6.85
C PRO A 63 6.41 1.77 -5.86
N VAL A 64 6.83 1.94 -4.61
CA VAL A 64 6.55 1.02 -3.51
C VAL A 64 5.96 1.80 -2.35
N ALA A 65 5.01 1.21 -1.64
CA ALA A 65 4.41 1.82 -0.46
C ALA A 65 5.22 1.48 0.79
N ALA A 66 5.45 2.51 1.61
CA ALA A 66 6.11 2.37 2.91
C ALA A 66 5.20 2.95 3.99
N ASN A 67 5.35 2.49 5.23
CA ASN A 67 4.59 3.00 6.37
C ASN A 67 3.09 3.00 6.11
N ILE A 68 2.54 1.82 5.88
CA ILE A 68 1.14 1.65 5.51
C ILE A 68 0.26 1.60 6.76
N TYR A 69 -0.81 2.40 6.73
CA TYR A 69 -1.82 2.44 7.79
C TYR A 69 -3.21 2.35 7.15
N LEU A 70 -4.15 1.79 7.87
CA LEU A 70 -5.56 1.91 7.47
C LEU A 70 -6.00 3.35 7.68
N SER A 71 -6.70 3.84 6.73
CA SER A 71 -7.25 5.19 6.77
C SER A 71 -8.64 5.20 7.41
#